data_c829e2cac01101bfeabed6c0c805d412
#
_entry.id   c829e2cac01101bfeabed6c0c805d412
#
_cell.length_a   1.000
_cell.length_b   1.000
_cell.length_c   1.000
_cell.angle_alpha   90.00
_cell.angle_beta   90.00
_cell.angle_gamma   90.00
#
_symmetry.space_group_name_H-M   'P 1'
#
loop_
_entity.id
_entity.type
_entity.pdbx_description
1 polymer ?
#
loop_
_entity_poly.entity_id
_entity_poly.type
_entity_poly.pdbx_seq_one_letter_code
_entity_poly.pdbx_strand_id
1 'polypeptide(L)'
;MVGGLEASEVVVAGVQHIYVAPVGSTVPDEIDDPLGAEWYDLGYTTEDGIALSFGKDTDTVMSSQTLDPLRMLVTAAPKTITASLRQLNKETLKLALGGGEVTETGSKWKFNPAPASFIDIRMLAIEAEDGDKKYRFIYFRAMVSEAVEFSFVNTAGVVLPLTFSVLANEPFTFELQADEGDDGAAGATNPTLASVTPNTGVEDDTVTLAGTNFASGMGVTFGAAPATNVSITNATTATCDVPAGAGAVTVTCTVAGKPPATRPNAFTYTAE
;
A
#
# COMPACT_ATOMS: atom_id res chain seq x y z
N MET A 1 20.02 -2.28 15.17
CA MET A 1 19.21 -3.02 14.18
C MET A 1 20.15 -3.91 13.40
N VAL A 2 20.00 -5.21 13.53
CA VAL A 2 20.68 -6.19 12.66
C VAL A 2 19.62 -6.49 11.59
N GLY A 3 19.79 -5.96 10.38
CA GLY A 3 18.97 -6.35 9.24
C GLY A 3 19.24 -7.83 8.97
N GLY A 4 18.24 -8.69 9.15
CA GLY A 4 18.27 -10.09 8.76
C GLY A 4 17.83 -10.25 7.31
N LEU A 5 18.02 -11.45 6.76
CA LEU A 5 17.39 -11.85 5.50
C LEU A 5 15.97 -12.33 5.85
N GLU A 6 14.98 -11.47 5.63
CA GLU A 6 13.57 -11.76 5.89
C GLU A 6 12.87 -12.04 4.56
N ALA A 7 12.40 -13.26 4.36
CA ALA A 7 11.68 -13.64 3.14
C ALA A 7 10.33 -12.89 3.01
N SER A 8 9.75 -12.47 4.13
CA SER A 8 8.55 -11.65 4.20
C SER A 8 8.73 -10.23 3.67
N GLU A 9 9.97 -9.71 3.62
CA GLU A 9 10.28 -8.40 3.04
C GLU A 9 10.41 -8.44 1.50
N VAL A 10 10.42 -9.64 0.90
CA VAL A 10 10.43 -9.77 -0.55
C VAL A 10 9.03 -9.50 -1.08
N VAL A 11 8.88 -8.45 -1.88
CA VAL A 11 7.61 -8.09 -2.51
C VAL A 11 7.56 -8.62 -3.94
N VAL A 12 6.51 -9.38 -4.25
CA VAL A 12 6.19 -9.84 -5.59
C VAL A 12 4.88 -9.19 -6.02
N ALA A 13 4.94 -8.07 -6.73
CA ALA A 13 3.75 -7.36 -7.17
C ALA A 13 2.90 -8.24 -8.11
N GLY A 14 1.85 -8.85 -7.56
CA GLY A 14 0.93 -9.72 -8.30
C GLY A 14 -0.09 -8.94 -9.10
N VAL A 15 -0.59 -7.83 -8.56
CA VAL A 15 -1.54 -6.94 -9.21
C VAL A 15 -0.96 -5.52 -9.21
N GLN A 16 -1.04 -4.86 -10.35
CA GLN A 16 -0.56 -3.50 -10.52
C GLN A 16 -1.61 -2.68 -11.25
N HIS A 17 -1.88 -1.49 -10.74
CA HIS A 17 -2.75 -0.50 -11.35
C HIS A 17 -2.03 0.83 -11.53
N ILE A 18 -2.35 1.53 -12.60
CA ILE A 18 -1.90 2.90 -12.83
C ILE A 18 -3.09 3.80 -13.08
N TYR A 19 -3.22 4.82 -12.28
CA TYR A 19 -4.30 5.80 -12.35
C TYR A 19 -3.76 7.16 -12.74
N VAL A 20 -4.60 7.93 -13.39
CA VAL A 20 -4.32 9.31 -13.78
C VAL A 20 -5.44 10.23 -13.34
N ALA A 21 -5.09 11.43 -12.86
CA ALA A 21 -6.06 12.44 -12.46
C ALA A 21 -5.59 13.84 -12.87
N PRO A 22 -6.49 14.85 -12.95
CA PRO A 22 -6.12 16.25 -13.07
C PRO A 22 -5.21 16.70 -11.92
N VAL A 23 -4.34 17.67 -12.17
CA VAL A 23 -3.52 18.26 -11.09
C VAL A 23 -4.42 18.94 -10.07
N GLY A 24 -4.20 18.64 -8.79
CA GLY A 24 -4.99 19.14 -7.68
C GLY A 24 -6.18 18.25 -7.28
N SER A 25 -6.30 17.06 -7.87
CA SER A 25 -7.26 16.04 -7.39
C SER A 25 -6.97 15.62 -5.96
N THR A 26 -8.02 15.21 -5.25
CA THR A 26 -7.93 14.78 -3.86
C THR A 26 -7.10 13.49 -3.76
N VAL A 27 -6.16 13.49 -2.83
CA VAL A 27 -5.35 12.33 -2.47
C VAL A 27 -5.96 11.71 -1.22
N PRO A 28 -6.18 10.38 -1.18
CA PRO A 28 -6.58 9.71 0.05
C PRO A 28 -5.53 9.86 1.16
N ASP A 29 -5.98 9.99 2.40
CA ASP A 29 -5.07 10.13 3.56
C ASP A 29 -4.36 8.81 3.89
N GLU A 30 -5.02 7.66 3.64
CA GLU A 30 -4.51 6.33 3.93
C GLU A 30 -4.64 5.40 2.71
N ILE A 31 -3.85 4.32 2.71
CA ILE A 31 -3.79 3.37 1.59
C ILE A 31 -5.08 2.57 1.39
N ASP A 32 -5.84 2.34 2.46
CA ASP A 32 -7.12 1.63 2.41
C ASP A 32 -8.27 2.50 1.89
N ASP A 33 -8.08 3.82 1.89
CA ASP A 33 -9.06 4.72 1.31
C ASP A 33 -9.02 4.63 -0.22
N PRO A 34 -10.17 4.50 -0.89
CA PRO A 34 -10.22 4.42 -2.33
C PRO A 34 -9.85 5.75 -2.99
N LEU A 35 -9.24 5.68 -4.16
CA LEU A 35 -9.04 6.83 -5.02
C LEU A 35 -10.40 7.43 -5.44
N GLY A 36 -10.53 8.76 -5.43
CA GLY A 36 -11.76 9.47 -5.77
C GLY A 36 -12.19 9.28 -7.24
N ALA A 37 -13.40 9.73 -7.58
CA ALA A 37 -13.97 9.58 -8.91
C ALA A 37 -13.21 10.35 -10.02
N GLU A 38 -12.36 11.28 -9.66
CA GLU A 38 -11.47 12.01 -10.58
C GLU A 38 -10.26 11.18 -11.06
N TRP A 39 -9.97 10.06 -10.38
CA TRP A 39 -8.90 9.16 -10.76
C TRP A 39 -9.39 8.13 -11.78
N TYR A 40 -8.73 8.09 -12.91
CA TYR A 40 -9.05 7.19 -14.01
C TYR A 40 -8.02 6.07 -14.09
N ASP A 41 -8.46 4.80 -13.98
CA ASP A 41 -7.61 3.63 -14.18
C ASP A 41 -7.25 3.50 -15.67
N LEU A 42 -5.97 3.45 -15.99
CA LEU A 42 -5.47 3.28 -17.36
C LEU A 42 -5.65 1.83 -17.88
N GLY A 43 -6.01 0.91 -17.00
CA GLY A 43 -6.35 -0.47 -17.33
C GLY A 43 -5.14 -1.40 -17.38
N TYR A 44 -5.24 -2.46 -18.17
CA TYR A 44 -4.23 -3.52 -18.21
C TYR A 44 -2.89 -3.05 -18.74
N THR A 45 -1.83 -3.39 -18.00
CA THR A 45 -0.44 -3.29 -18.43
C THR A 45 0.03 -4.57 -19.12
N THR A 46 1.21 -4.53 -19.74
CA THR A 46 1.92 -5.74 -20.21
C THR A 46 2.51 -6.51 -19.02
N GLU A 47 2.97 -7.72 -19.26
CA GLU A 47 3.66 -8.56 -18.28
C GLU A 47 4.96 -7.94 -17.73
N ASP A 48 5.54 -6.97 -18.45
CA ASP A 48 6.71 -6.22 -17.98
C ASP A 48 6.39 -5.29 -16.79
N GLY A 49 5.09 -5.05 -16.54
CA GLY A 49 4.63 -4.25 -15.40
C GLY A 49 4.91 -2.75 -15.53
N ILE A 50 5.06 -2.10 -14.39
CA ILE A 50 5.33 -0.66 -14.27
C ILE A 50 6.73 -0.47 -13.68
N ALA A 51 7.60 0.25 -14.37
CA ALA A 51 8.95 0.52 -13.91
C ALA A 51 9.07 1.95 -13.37
N LEU A 52 9.59 2.08 -12.16
CA LEU A 52 9.88 3.35 -11.49
C LEU A 52 11.40 3.56 -11.49
N SER A 53 11.88 4.68 -12.00
CA SER A 53 13.30 5.02 -12.03
C SER A 53 13.56 6.33 -11.30
N PHE A 54 14.51 6.29 -10.37
CA PHE A 54 14.96 7.43 -9.58
C PHE A 54 16.43 7.70 -9.89
N GLY A 55 16.69 8.66 -10.76
CA GLY A 55 18.05 9.07 -11.13
C GLY A 55 18.61 10.14 -10.19
N LYS A 56 19.93 10.27 -10.22
CA LYS A 56 20.67 11.37 -9.60
C LYS A 56 21.87 11.72 -10.48
N ASP A 57 21.84 12.89 -11.06
CA ASP A 57 22.95 13.42 -11.83
C ASP A 57 23.84 14.23 -10.90
N THR A 58 25.14 13.99 -10.99
CA THR A 58 26.13 14.67 -10.15
C THR A 58 27.23 15.27 -10.98
N ASP A 59 27.68 16.45 -10.59
CA ASP A 59 28.89 17.07 -11.12
C ASP A 59 29.95 17.15 -10.03
N THR A 60 31.23 17.15 -10.43
CA THR A 60 32.37 17.12 -9.53
C THR A 60 33.22 18.36 -9.68
N VAL A 61 33.55 18.98 -8.57
CA VAL A 61 34.52 20.07 -8.52
C VAL A 61 35.93 19.47 -8.29
N MET A 62 36.81 19.62 -9.28
CA MET A 62 38.18 19.13 -9.25
C MET A 62 39.14 20.26 -8.87
N SER A 63 40.33 19.90 -8.38
CA SER A 63 41.43 20.82 -8.13
C SER A 63 42.68 20.42 -8.93
N SER A 64 43.52 21.37 -9.27
CA SER A 64 44.80 21.09 -9.90
C SER A 64 45.83 20.50 -8.96
N GLN A 65 45.60 20.58 -7.65
CA GLN A 65 46.53 20.12 -6.59
C GLN A 65 46.21 18.69 -6.11
N THR A 66 45.04 18.14 -6.40
CA THR A 66 44.62 16.79 -6.00
C THR A 66 43.97 16.06 -7.16
N LEU A 67 44.16 14.74 -7.22
CA LEU A 67 43.49 13.87 -8.19
C LEU A 67 42.08 13.49 -7.75
N ASP A 68 41.77 13.68 -6.47
CA ASP A 68 40.45 13.36 -5.92
C ASP A 68 39.48 14.55 -6.05
N PRO A 69 38.20 14.30 -6.26
CA PRO A 69 37.18 15.34 -6.29
C PRO A 69 37.09 16.08 -4.95
N LEU A 70 37.13 17.40 -4.98
CA LEU A 70 36.99 18.22 -3.76
C LEU A 70 35.54 18.27 -3.28
N ARG A 71 34.56 18.19 -4.20
CA ARG A 71 33.14 18.24 -3.89
C ARG A 71 32.32 17.61 -5.01
N MET A 72 31.25 16.94 -4.64
CA MET A 72 30.19 16.49 -5.55
C MET A 72 28.96 17.36 -5.36
N LEU A 73 28.35 17.77 -6.46
CA LEU A 73 27.10 18.54 -6.50
C LEU A 73 26.05 17.73 -7.22
N VAL A 74 24.85 17.65 -6.67
CA VAL A 74 23.71 17.07 -7.36
C VAL A 74 23.14 18.13 -8.29
N THR A 75 23.14 17.87 -9.60
CA THR A 75 22.68 18.80 -10.66
C THR A 75 21.26 18.53 -11.11
N ALA A 76 20.83 17.25 -11.08
CA ALA A 76 19.45 16.87 -11.33
C ALA A 76 19.08 15.58 -10.58
N ALA A 77 17.80 15.38 -10.35
CA ALA A 77 17.23 14.15 -9.77
C ALA A 77 16.01 13.70 -10.59
N PRO A 78 16.25 13.24 -11.85
CA PRO A 78 15.17 12.82 -12.71
C PRO A 78 14.43 11.62 -12.11
N LYS A 79 13.10 11.64 -12.26
CA LYS A 79 12.24 10.52 -11.90
C LYS A 79 11.39 10.20 -13.10
N THR A 80 11.42 8.95 -13.54
CA THR A 80 10.64 8.48 -14.69
C THR A 80 9.82 7.26 -14.32
N ILE A 81 8.67 7.15 -14.96
CA ILE A 81 7.73 6.05 -14.81
C ILE A 81 7.47 5.50 -16.19
N THR A 82 7.72 4.23 -16.40
CA THR A 82 7.47 3.58 -17.68
C THR A 82 6.42 2.48 -17.50
N ALA A 83 5.40 2.51 -18.34
CA ALA A 83 4.35 1.49 -18.38
C ALA A 83 3.89 1.26 -19.82
N SER A 84 3.64 0.01 -20.17
CA SER A 84 3.06 -0.36 -21.45
C SER A 84 1.63 -0.82 -21.28
N LEU A 85 0.67 -0.09 -21.84
CA LEU A 85 -0.75 -0.36 -21.70
C LEU A 85 -1.26 -1.27 -22.82
N ARG A 86 -2.22 -2.12 -22.46
CA ARG A 86 -2.93 -3.00 -23.41
C ARG A 86 -4.26 -2.44 -23.88
N GLN A 87 -4.72 -1.37 -23.26
CA GLN A 87 -6.01 -0.78 -23.56
C GLN A 87 -5.86 0.51 -24.37
N LEU A 88 -6.51 0.54 -25.52
CA LEU A 88 -6.58 1.70 -26.39
C LEU A 88 -8.00 2.28 -26.31
N ASN A 89 -8.17 3.34 -25.54
CA ASN A 89 -9.42 4.04 -25.37
C ASN A 89 -9.22 5.57 -25.46
N LYS A 90 -10.29 6.35 -25.34
CA LYS A 90 -10.25 7.79 -25.48
C LYS A 90 -9.31 8.47 -24.47
N GLU A 91 -9.28 7.99 -23.23
CA GLU A 91 -8.46 8.58 -22.15
C GLU A 91 -6.98 8.22 -22.32
N THR A 92 -6.68 6.94 -22.61
CA THR A 92 -5.29 6.51 -22.84
C THR A 92 -4.68 7.17 -24.09
N LEU A 93 -5.47 7.36 -25.16
CA LEU A 93 -5.02 8.09 -26.35
C LEU A 93 -4.83 9.58 -26.08
N LYS A 94 -5.74 10.21 -25.34
CA LYS A 94 -5.61 11.60 -24.95
C LYS A 94 -4.34 11.85 -24.16
N LEU A 95 -4.04 10.95 -23.21
CA LEU A 95 -2.82 11.01 -22.41
C LEU A 95 -1.56 10.80 -23.28
N ALA A 96 -1.56 9.75 -24.11
CA ALA A 96 -0.44 9.40 -24.97
C ALA A 96 -0.07 10.48 -25.99
N LEU A 97 -1.08 11.20 -26.50
CA LEU A 97 -0.90 12.25 -27.51
C LEU A 97 -0.76 13.66 -26.90
N GLY A 98 -0.56 13.75 -25.58
CA GLY A 98 -0.27 15.02 -24.92
C GLY A 98 -1.49 15.92 -24.72
N GLY A 99 -2.70 15.36 -24.63
CA GLY A 99 -3.94 16.09 -24.44
C GLY A 99 -4.73 16.35 -25.73
N GLY A 100 -5.88 16.95 -25.62
CA GLY A 100 -6.78 17.24 -26.73
C GLY A 100 -8.24 17.16 -26.32
N GLU A 101 -9.13 17.31 -27.31
CA GLU A 101 -10.56 17.30 -27.13
C GLU A 101 -11.19 16.00 -27.67
N VAL A 102 -12.04 15.39 -26.86
CA VAL A 102 -12.86 14.24 -27.26
C VAL A 102 -14.28 14.71 -27.44
N THR A 103 -14.85 14.49 -28.63
CA THR A 103 -16.26 14.73 -28.92
C THR A 103 -16.97 13.39 -29.06
N GLU A 104 -18.01 13.18 -28.26
CA GLU A 104 -18.78 11.93 -28.22
C GLU A 104 -20.17 12.11 -28.87
N THR A 105 -20.59 11.09 -29.62
CA THR A 105 -21.93 11.01 -30.20
C THR A 105 -22.43 9.57 -30.08
N GLY A 106 -23.19 9.32 -29.01
CA GLY A 106 -23.61 7.96 -28.66
C GLY A 106 -22.40 7.07 -28.33
N SER A 107 -22.25 5.94 -29.01
CA SER A 107 -21.12 5.02 -28.84
C SER A 107 -19.87 5.40 -29.66
N LYS A 108 -19.93 6.47 -30.42
CA LYS A 108 -18.85 6.94 -31.29
C LYS A 108 -18.16 8.12 -30.66
N TRP A 109 -16.84 8.19 -30.81
CA TRP A 109 -16.06 9.33 -30.36
C TRP A 109 -15.06 9.79 -31.44
N LYS A 110 -14.71 11.04 -31.39
CA LYS A 110 -13.74 11.69 -32.26
C LYS A 110 -12.74 12.42 -31.38
N PHE A 111 -11.46 12.20 -31.61
CA PHE A 111 -10.37 12.86 -30.90
C PHE A 111 -9.67 13.86 -31.79
N ASN A 112 -9.49 15.06 -31.30
CA ASN A 112 -8.67 16.10 -31.92
C ASN A 112 -7.49 16.39 -30.98
N PRO A 113 -6.25 16.06 -31.36
CA PRO A 113 -5.09 16.28 -30.50
C PRO A 113 -4.87 17.77 -30.24
N ALA A 114 -4.33 18.09 -29.07
CA ALA A 114 -3.91 19.45 -28.74
C ALA A 114 -2.74 19.91 -29.62
N PRO A 115 -2.51 21.23 -29.75
CA PRO A 115 -1.32 21.75 -30.41
C PRO A 115 -0.02 21.17 -29.80
N ALA A 116 1.01 20.95 -30.60
CA ALA A 116 2.29 20.36 -30.17
C ALA A 116 3.01 21.15 -29.04
N SER A 117 2.64 22.40 -28.83
CA SER A 117 3.15 23.21 -27.72
C SER A 117 2.41 23.02 -26.40
N PHE A 118 1.30 22.30 -26.41
CA PHE A 118 0.54 22.00 -25.20
C PHE A 118 1.21 20.88 -24.41
N ILE A 119 1.28 21.05 -23.10
CA ILE A 119 1.83 20.05 -22.17
C ILE A 119 0.71 19.61 -21.23
N ASP A 120 0.31 18.36 -21.34
CA ASP A 120 -0.69 17.75 -20.45
C ASP A 120 -0.02 17.23 -19.18
N ILE A 121 -0.17 18.00 -18.10
CA ILE A 121 0.36 17.64 -16.78
C ILE A 121 -0.75 17.00 -15.97
N ARG A 122 -0.46 15.81 -15.41
CA ARG A 122 -1.40 15.00 -14.63
C ARG A 122 -0.79 14.58 -13.30
N MET A 123 -1.66 14.21 -12.37
CA MET A 123 -1.29 13.39 -11.23
C MET A 123 -1.30 11.92 -11.67
N LEU A 124 -0.40 11.11 -11.09
CA LEU A 124 -0.37 9.67 -11.28
C LEU A 124 -0.44 8.97 -9.92
N ALA A 125 -1.18 7.89 -9.84
CA ALA A 125 -1.11 6.96 -8.73
C ALA A 125 -0.78 5.57 -9.28
N ILE A 126 0.15 4.88 -8.65
CA ILE A 126 0.56 3.51 -8.99
C ILE A 126 0.31 2.68 -7.77
N GLU A 127 -0.54 1.68 -7.90
CA GLU A 127 -0.82 0.71 -6.86
C GLU A 127 -0.20 -0.63 -7.22
N ALA A 128 0.40 -1.27 -6.23
CA ALA A 128 0.95 -2.61 -6.33
C ALA A 128 0.52 -3.42 -5.11
N GLU A 129 0.03 -4.63 -5.33
CA GLU A 129 -0.44 -5.52 -4.28
C GLU A 129 0.32 -6.85 -4.32
N ASP A 130 0.68 -7.34 -3.13
CA ASP A 130 1.29 -8.66 -2.91
C ASP A 130 0.63 -9.31 -1.68
N GLY A 131 -0.43 -10.08 -1.91
CA GLY A 131 -1.24 -10.64 -0.84
C GLY A 131 -1.89 -9.54 0.01
N ASP A 132 -1.49 -9.47 1.27
CA ASP A 132 -2.01 -8.46 2.21
C ASP A 132 -1.22 -7.13 2.17
N LYS A 133 -0.11 -7.10 1.42
CA LYS A 133 0.74 -5.91 1.29
C LYS A 133 0.26 -5.02 0.15
N LYS A 134 0.19 -3.74 0.42
CA LYS A 134 -0.22 -2.74 -0.56
C LYS A 134 0.77 -1.58 -0.58
N TYR A 135 1.06 -1.11 -1.76
CA TYR A 135 1.92 0.04 -1.99
C TYR A 135 1.25 0.98 -2.97
N ARG A 136 1.14 2.26 -2.63
CA ARG A 136 0.61 3.30 -3.49
C ARG A 136 1.61 4.45 -3.61
N PHE A 137 2.12 4.67 -4.82
CA PHE A 137 2.96 5.81 -5.16
C PHE A 137 2.11 6.88 -5.82
N ILE A 138 2.02 8.06 -5.25
CA ILE A 138 1.26 9.19 -5.76
C ILE A 138 2.22 10.28 -6.22
N TYR A 139 2.20 10.59 -7.50
CA TYR A 139 3.00 11.64 -8.11
C TYR A 139 2.10 12.84 -8.42
N PHE A 140 2.39 13.98 -7.82
CA PHE A 140 1.53 15.16 -7.90
C PHE A 140 1.57 15.85 -9.25
N ARG A 141 2.69 15.71 -10.00
CA ARG A 141 2.84 16.31 -11.32
C ARG A 141 3.72 15.43 -12.20
N ALA A 142 3.15 14.91 -13.26
CA ALA A 142 3.85 14.14 -14.27
C ALA A 142 3.32 14.47 -15.66
N MET A 143 4.13 14.25 -16.67
CA MET A 143 3.77 14.39 -18.07
C MET A 143 4.37 13.26 -18.90
N VAL A 144 3.73 12.89 -20.00
CA VAL A 144 4.34 12.01 -20.99
C VAL A 144 5.49 12.74 -21.66
N SER A 145 6.69 12.18 -21.57
CA SER A 145 7.93 12.88 -21.98
C SER A 145 8.58 12.30 -23.23
N GLU A 146 8.22 11.08 -23.62
CA GLU A 146 8.79 10.43 -24.79
C GLU A 146 7.76 10.28 -25.91
N ALA A 147 8.27 10.13 -27.14
CA ALA A 147 7.42 9.85 -28.28
C ALA A 147 6.71 8.50 -28.10
N VAL A 148 5.41 8.49 -28.30
CA VAL A 148 4.60 7.27 -28.19
C VAL A 148 4.47 6.65 -29.58
N GLU A 149 4.97 5.43 -29.75
CA GLU A 149 4.83 4.64 -30.95
C GLU A 149 4.01 3.39 -30.67
N PHE A 150 2.95 3.20 -31.41
CA PHE A 150 2.15 1.97 -31.34
C PHE A 150 1.75 1.48 -32.73
N SER A 151 1.62 0.18 -32.89
CA SER A 151 1.30 -0.43 -34.17
C SER A 151 0.10 -1.39 -34.06
N PHE A 152 -0.63 -1.49 -35.16
CA PHE A 152 -1.72 -2.46 -35.30
C PHE A 152 -1.20 -3.67 -36.09
N VAL A 153 -1.12 -4.81 -35.43
CA VAL A 153 -0.68 -6.07 -36.05
C VAL A 153 -1.73 -7.17 -35.88
N ASN A 154 -1.83 -8.07 -36.84
CA ASN A 154 -2.87 -9.10 -36.84
C ASN A 154 -2.68 -10.19 -35.77
N THR A 155 -1.47 -10.32 -35.23
CA THR A 155 -1.06 -11.46 -34.39
C THR A 155 -0.88 -11.09 -32.93
N ALA A 156 -0.92 -9.80 -32.58
CA ALA A 156 -0.71 -9.33 -31.22
C ALA A 156 -1.67 -8.18 -30.89
N GLY A 157 -2.07 -8.08 -29.65
CA GLY A 157 -2.81 -6.90 -29.17
C GLY A 157 -1.98 -5.61 -29.29
N VAL A 158 -2.66 -4.49 -29.43
CA VAL A 158 -2.00 -3.18 -29.42
C VAL A 158 -1.33 -2.95 -28.07
N VAL A 159 -0.10 -2.45 -28.10
CA VAL A 159 0.64 -2.01 -26.91
C VAL A 159 0.90 -0.52 -27.05
N LEU A 160 0.57 0.23 -26.01
CA LEU A 160 0.76 1.68 -25.91
C LEU A 160 1.84 1.95 -24.86
N PRO A 161 3.12 2.12 -25.28
CA PRO A 161 4.19 2.43 -24.33
C PRO A 161 4.10 3.89 -23.90
N LEU A 162 4.15 4.13 -22.59
CA LEU A 162 4.14 5.46 -22.01
C LEU A 162 5.34 5.63 -21.09
N THR A 163 6.06 6.72 -21.26
CA THR A 163 7.12 7.17 -20.35
C THR A 163 6.73 8.52 -19.78
N PHE A 164 6.58 8.58 -18.47
CA PHE A 164 6.27 9.80 -17.76
C PHE A 164 7.53 10.37 -17.12
N SER A 165 7.72 11.67 -17.23
CA SER A 165 8.66 12.43 -16.42
C SER A 165 7.92 13.13 -15.29
N VAL A 166 8.43 12.96 -14.08
CA VAL A 166 7.89 13.58 -12.87
C VAL A 166 8.45 14.99 -12.75
N LEU A 167 7.57 15.95 -12.54
CA LEU A 167 7.92 17.36 -12.39
C LEU A 167 8.01 17.75 -10.92
N ALA A 168 8.72 18.84 -10.65
CA ALA A 168 8.80 19.40 -9.29
C ALA A 168 7.40 19.80 -8.78
N ASN A 169 7.17 19.53 -7.50
CA ASN A 169 6.00 19.96 -6.74
C ASN A 169 6.43 20.27 -5.32
N GLU A 170 5.86 21.26 -4.70
CA GLU A 170 6.12 21.65 -3.32
C GLU A 170 4.92 21.27 -2.42
N PRO A 171 5.14 20.78 -1.20
CA PRO A 171 6.44 20.50 -0.58
C PRO A 171 7.07 19.17 -1.02
N PHE A 172 6.31 18.25 -1.63
CA PHE A 172 6.77 16.93 -2.03
C PHE A 172 6.50 16.66 -3.50
N THR A 173 7.42 15.97 -4.16
CA THR A 173 7.28 15.55 -5.56
C THR A 173 6.37 14.34 -5.71
N PHE A 174 6.41 13.45 -4.73
CA PHE A 174 5.55 12.25 -4.64
C PHE A 174 5.34 11.87 -3.18
N GLU A 175 4.34 11.05 -2.95
CA GLU A 175 4.00 10.42 -1.68
C GLU A 175 3.99 8.90 -1.87
N LEU A 176 4.47 8.17 -0.88
CA LEU A 176 4.35 6.73 -0.80
C LEU A 176 3.48 6.38 0.41
N GLN A 177 2.38 5.72 0.15
CA GLN A 177 1.55 5.07 1.14
C GLN A 177 1.82 3.57 1.06
N ALA A 178 1.99 2.91 2.18
CA ALA A 178 2.22 1.48 2.23
C ALA A 178 1.48 0.84 3.41
N ASP A 179 0.90 -0.32 3.15
CA ASP A 179 0.50 -1.29 4.15
C ASP A 179 1.39 -2.52 3.93
N GLU A 180 2.24 -2.81 4.88
CA GLU A 180 3.16 -3.94 4.81
C GLU A 180 2.49 -5.27 5.19
N GLY A 181 1.16 -5.25 5.38
CA GLY A 181 0.38 -6.39 5.82
C GLY A 181 0.67 -6.78 7.27
N ASP A 182 -0.08 -7.74 7.79
CA ASP A 182 0.20 -8.34 9.10
C ASP A 182 1.16 -9.55 8.93
N ASP A 183 2.42 -9.27 8.60
CA ASP A 183 3.48 -10.29 8.49
C ASP A 183 4.02 -10.76 9.85
N GLY A 184 3.37 -10.34 10.93
CA GLY A 184 3.77 -10.71 12.30
C GLY A 184 5.07 -10.06 12.77
N ALA A 185 5.67 -9.14 11.99
CA ALA A 185 6.93 -8.50 12.32
C ALA A 185 6.84 -6.97 12.44
N ALA A 186 7.11 -6.48 13.62
CA ALA A 186 7.73 -5.19 13.99
C ALA A 186 7.03 -3.85 13.66
N GLY A 187 5.74 -3.81 13.37
CA GLY A 187 4.98 -2.55 13.34
C GLY A 187 3.70 -2.59 14.19
N ALA A 188 3.13 -3.76 14.37
CA ALA A 188 1.94 -3.94 15.17
C ALA A 188 2.29 -3.85 16.66
N THR A 189 1.70 -2.90 17.34
CA THR A 189 1.77 -2.76 18.79
C THR A 189 1.38 -4.08 19.46
N ASN A 190 2.13 -4.49 20.49
CA ASN A 190 1.88 -5.74 21.20
C ASN A 190 0.42 -5.82 21.69
N PRO A 191 -0.20 -7.00 21.68
CA PRO A 191 -1.52 -7.14 22.25
C PRO A 191 -1.52 -6.70 23.71
N THR A 192 -2.59 -6.07 24.14
CA THR A 192 -2.81 -5.75 25.56
C THR A 192 -4.14 -6.31 26.00
N LEU A 193 -4.24 -6.75 27.25
CA LEU A 193 -5.50 -7.18 27.87
C LEU A 193 -5.89 -6.20 28.97
N ALA A 194 -6.89 -5.36 28.72
CA ALA A 194 -7.34 -4.34 29.65
C ALA A 194 -8.38 -4.88 30.64
N SER A 195 -9.31 -5.73 30.21
CA SER A 195 -10.33 -6.31 31.10
C SER A 195 -10.87 -7.64 30.57
N VAL A 196 -11.46 -8.40 31.52
CA VAL A 196 -12.25 -9.62 31.26
C VAL A 196 -13.61 -9.38 31.90
N THR A 197 -14.71 -9.57 31.19
CA THR A 197 -16.06 -9.28 31.69
C THR A 197 -17.05 -10.35 31.24
N PRO A 198 -17.76 -11.02 32.16
CA PRO A 198 -17.59 -10.96 33.63
C PRO A 198 -16.20 -11.47 34.06
N ASN A 199 -15.70 -11.00 35.20
CA ASN A 199 -14.42 -11.41 35.78
C ASN A 199 -14.56 -12.52 36.83
N THR A 200 -15.75 -13.08 36.99
CA THR A 200 -16.08 -14.23 37.83
C THR A 200 -17.08 -15.11 37.11
N GLY A 201 -17.02 -16.40 37.32
CA GLY A 201 -17.93 -17.36 36.69
C GLY A 201 -17.49 -18.80 36.87
N VAL A 202 -18.11 -19.71 36.12
CA VAL A 202 -17.86 -21.13 36.09
C VAL A 202 -17.36 -21.59 34.72
N GLU A 203 -17.07 -22.86 34.57
CA GLU A 203 -16.75 -23.48 33.29
C GLU A 203 -17.89 -23.23 32.28
N ASP A 204 -17.54 -23.07 30.99
CA ASP A 204 -18.43 -22.80 29.87
C ASP A 204 -19.13 -21.43 29.88
N ASP A 205 -18.89 -20.57 30.86
CA ASP A 205 -19.36 -19.20 30.81
C ASP A 205 -18.65 -18.42 29.67
N THR A 206 -19.41 -17.67 28.91
CA THR A 206 -18.84 -16.76 27.89
C THR A 206 -18.38 -15.45 28.50
N VAL A 207 -17.13 -15.08 28.27
CA VAL A 207 -16.55 -13.81 28.70
C VAL A 207 -16.15 -12.94 27.53
N THR A 208 -16.21 -11.63 27.73
CA THR A 208 -15.70 -10.62 26.78
C THR A 208 -14.35 -10.11 27.26
N LEU A 209 -13.40 -10.14 26.39
CA LEU A 209 -12.06 -9.59 26.55
C LEU A 209 -12.02 -8.21 25.89
N ALA A 210 -11.53 -7.20 26.60
CA ALA A 210 -11.23 -5.91 26.02
C ALA A 210 -9.75 -5.59 26.15
N GLY A 211 -9.18 -5.05 25.08
CA GLY A 211 -7.74 -4.80 24.99
C GLY A 211 -7.39 -4.01 23.75
N THR A 212 -6.22 -4.26 23.21
CA THR A 212 -5.78 -3.71 21.92
C THR A 212 -5.00 -4.77 21.14
N ASN A 213 -4.98 -4.62 19.82
CA ASN A 213 -4.21 -5.44 18.88
C ASN A 213 -4.54 -6.95 18.96
N PHE A 214 -5.81 -7.26 19.15
CA PHE A 214 -6.33 -8.60 18.99
C PHE A 214 -6.39 -8.94 17.49
N ALA A 215 -5.91 -10.12 17.12
CA ALA A 215 -5.83 -10.56 15.74
C ALA A 215 -6.43 -11.96 15.55
N SER A 216 -6.82 -12.28 14.35
CA SER A 216 -7.35 -13.61 14.00
C SER A 216 -6.36 -14.71 14.39
N GLY A 217 -6.88 -15.80 14.96
CA GLY A 217 -6.03 -16.89 15.47
C GLY A 217 -5.41 -16.63 16.86
N MET A 218 -5.80 -15.57 17.56
CA MET A 218 -5.38 -15.33 18.94
C MET A 218 -5.78 -16.49 19.85
N GLY A 219 -4.82 -17.01 20.59
CA GLY A 219 -5.06 -17.97 21.65
C GLY A 219 -5.35 -17.28 22.99
N VAL A 220 -6.24 -17.83 23.79
CA VAL A 220 -6.57 -17.33 25.14
C VAL A 220 -6.40 -18.46 26.14
N THR A 221 -5.75 -18.20 27.30
CA THR A 221 -5.62 -19.17 28.37
C THR A 221 -6.04 -18.56 29.71
N PHE A 222 -6.66 -19.36 30.55
CA PHE A 222 -6.99 -19.08 31.93
C PHE A 222 -6.06 -19.88 32.84
N GLY A 223 -5.01 -19.25 33.38
CA GLY A 223 -3.87 -19.97 33.93
C GLY A 223 -3.17 -20.83 32.88
N ALA A 224 -3.17 -22.16 33.08
CA ALA A 224 -2.62 -23.09 32.08
C ALA A 224 -3.67 -23.70 31.15
N ALA A 225 -4.97 -23.49 31.39
CA ALA A 225 -6.05 -24.07 30.60
C ALA A 225 -6.42 -23.21 29.41
N PRO A 226 -6.47 -23.76 28.17
CA PRO A 226 -6.87 -23.03 27.00
C PRO A 226 -8.38 -22.78 26.99
N ALA A 227 -8.78 -21.57 26.65
CA ALA A 227 -10.17 -21.21 26.38
C ALA A 227 -10.68 -21.84 25.08
N THR A 228 -11.99 -22.04 25.00
CA THR A 228 -12.67 -22.55 23.81
C THR A 228 -13.48 -21.43 23.14
N ASN A 229 -13.91 -21.64 21.90
CA ASN A 229 -14.77 -20.72 21.13
C ASN A 229 -14.25 -19.27 21.08
N VAL A 230 -12.93 -19.10 20.97
CA VAL A 230 -12.33 -17.77 20.87
C VAL A 230 -12.77 -17.11 19.56
N SER A 231 -13.46 -15.98 19.67
CA SER A 231 -13.96 -15.19 18.53
C SER A 231 -13.51 -13.73 18.66
N ILE A 232 -12.81 -13.24 17.64
CA ILE A 232 -12.35 -11.86 17.57
C ILE A 232 -13.42 -11.01 16.88
N THR A 233 -14.01 -10.06 17.63
CA THR A 233 -15.00 -9.14 17.07
C THR A 233 -14.33 -7.99 16.32
N ASN A 234 -13.23 -7.47 16.87
CA ASN A 234 -12.38 -6.44 16.28
C ASN A 234 -11.04 -6.39 17.04
N ALA A 235 -10.14 -5.51 16.63
CA ALA A 235 -8.80 -5.39 17.25
C ALA A 235 -8.81 -5.02 18.74
N THR A 236 -9.95 -4.68 19.33
CA THR A 236 -10.08 -4.28 20.75
C THR A 236 -11.00 -5.18 21.56
N THR A 237 -11.73 -6.09 20.93
CA THR A 237 -12.77 -6.90 21.57
C THR A 237 -12.77 -8.32 21.06
N ALA A 238 -12.74 -9.27 21.97
CA ALA A 238 -12.89 -10.70 21.68
C ALA A 238 -13.82 -11.36 22.70
N THR A 239 -14.37 -12.52 22.37
CA THR A 239 -15.15 -13.36 23.27
C THR A 239 -14.55 -14.77 23.32
N CYS A 240 -14.68 -15.44 24.44
CA CYS A 240 -14.31 -16.85 24.57
C CYS A 240 -15.10 -17.52 25.71
N ASP A 241 -15.12 -18.84 25.70
CA ASP A 241 -15.70 -19.62 26.79
C ASP A 241 -14.62 -20.02 27.78
N VAL A 242 -14.95 -19.94 29.06
CA VAL A 242 -14.06 -20.18 30.19
C VAL A 242 -13.82 -21.68 30.31
N PRO A 243 -12.56 -22.15 30.36
CA PRO A 243 -12.25 -23.55 30.57
C PRO A 243 -12.42 -23.94 32.03
N ALA A 244 -12.42 -25.25 32.32
CA ALA A 244 -12.38 -25.77 33.70
C ALA A 244 -11.21 -25.22 34.49
N GLY A 245 -11.46 -24.82 35.75
CA GLY A 245 -10.45 -24.23 36.61
C GLY A 245 -10.94 -24.00 38.03
N ALA A 246 -10.09 -23.38 38.85
CA ALA A 246 -10.43 -23.03 40.22
C ALA A 246 -9.63 -21.81 40.71
N GLY A 247 -10.26 -21.00 41.59
CA GLY A 247 -9.59 -19.86 42.22
C GLY A 247 -9.38 -18.68 41.25
N ALA A 248 -8.54 -17.74 41.65
CA ALA A 248 -8.18 -16.61 40.83
C ALA A 248 -7.03 -16.97 39.87
N VAL A 249 -7.22 -16.69 38.59
CA VAL A 249 -6.26 -17.05 37.54
C VAL A 249 -5.84 -15.88 36.68
N THR A 250 -4.65 -15.96 36.16
CA THR A 250 -4.14 -15.05 35.13
C THR A 250 -4.79 -15.37 33.79
N VAL A 251 -5.28 -14.38 33.07
CA VAL A 251 -5.71 -14.56 31.68
C VAL A 251 -4.61 -14.05 30.76
N THR A 252 -4.27 -14.87 29.76
CA THR A 252 -3.22 -14.59 28.79
C THR A 252 -3.78 -14.66 27.38
N CYS A 253 -3.55 -13.63 26.59
CA CYS A 253 -3.86 -13.57 25.17
C CYS A 253 -2.53 -13.70 24.38
N THR A 254 -2.46 -14.65 23.45
CA THR A 254 -1.27 -14.93 22.65
C THR A 254 -1.60 -14.75 21.18
N VAL A 255 -0.94 -13.81 20.52
CA VAL A 255 -0.98 -13.60 19.07
C VAL A 255 0.32 -14.14 18.49
N ALA A 256 0.25 -14.86 17.37
CA ALA A 256 1.43 -15.43 16.74
C ALA A 256 2.49 -14.34 16.45
N GLY A 257 3.76 -14.64 16.76
CA GLY A 257 4.87 -13.73 16.55
C GLY A 257 4.97 -12.53 17.50
N LYS A 258 4.09 -12.42 18.52
CA LYS A 258 4.06 -11.30 19.48
C LYS A 258 4.24 -11.76 20.93
N PRO A 259 4.79 -10.90 21.80
CA PRO A 259 4.78 -11.16 23.24
C PRO A 259 3.35 -11.33 23.75
N PRO A 260 3.09 -12.28 24.65
CA PRO A 260 1.76 -12.50 25.18
C PRO A 260 1.29 -11.32 26.07
N ALA A 261 0.02 -10.98 25.96
CA ALA A 261 -0.64 -10.05 26.86
C ALA A 261 -1.16 -10.80 28.08
N THR A 262 -0.65 -10.50 29.27
CA THR A 262 -1.04 -11.16 30.51
C THR A 262 -1.72 -10.20 31.47
N ARG A 263 -2.81 -10.65 32.10
CA ARG A 263 -3.46 -9.91 33.18
C ARG A 263 -3.59 -10.82 34.40
N PRO A 264 -2.81 -10.59 35.46
CA PRO A 264 -2.88 -11.37 36.70
C PRO A 264 -4.23 -11.22 37.38
N ASN A 265 -4.74 -12.32 37.92
CA ASN A 265 -6.02 -12.37 38.68
C ASN A 265 -7.20 -11.75 37.89
N ALA A 266 -7.20 -11.91 36.57
CA ALA A 266 -8.22 -11.29 35.72
C ALA A 266 -9.56 -12.02 35.77
N PHE A 267 -9.57 -13.29 36.18
CA PHE A 267 -10.78 -14.08 36.32
C PHE A 267 -10.72 -14.93 37.62
N THR A 268 -11.87 -15.09 38.28
CA THR A 268 -12.00 -15.89 39.49
C THR A 268 -13.12 -16.90 39.31
N TYR A 269 -12.80 -18.18 39.44
CA TYR A 269 -13.80 -19.24 39.44
C TYR A 269 -14.64 -19.21 40.70
N THR A 270 -15.96 -19.22 40.52
CA THR A 270 -16.94 -19.34 41.62
C THR A 270 -17.26 -20.84 41.81
N ALA A 271 -17.54 -21.22 43.07
CA ALA A 271 -18.05 -22.57 43.31
C ALA A 271 -19.48 -22.70 42.73
N GLU A 272 -19.79 -23.84 42.12
CA GLU A 272 -21.15 -24.18 41.77
C GLU A 272 -22.03 -24.33 42.99
#